data_014a6010e41222de3387da13397d47e1
#
_entry.id   014a6010e41222de3387da13397d47e1
#
_cell.length_a   1.000
_cell.length_b   1.000
_cell.length_c   1.000
_cell.angle_alpha   90.00
_cell.angle_beta   90.00
_cell.angle_gamma   90.00
#
_symmetry.space_group_name_H-M   'P 1'
#
loop_
_entity.id
_entity.type
_entity.pdbx_description
1 polymer ?
#
loop_
_entity_poly.entity_id
_entity_poly.type
_entity_poly.pdbx_seq_one_letter_code
_entity_poly.pdbx_strand_id
1 'polypeptide(L)'
;MSSSEPGAQALFEKFGTYILPGRVSDPVRGLAEAVEAERIGLGSVWISERYATKEPAVLSGAVSQLTQRVGICGTMYATVRNPVVTASVCNLMQALSADRFRLLLARGVAWHLATIGSPPITFARLADFISLMHRLWAGETVNYQGILGSFPAIQLTDRYVGPPPPIVLTAIGPKALKFAGEHCDGVLLHPFISANGVRNSAKLVREAAERAGRDPGAVRIYHNIIVAPDLPREEEEAVVGGRAITYFQVPGYGEMIAEVNGWDASPLQRMRAHPQIAALGGKLADQAFTRMQLIDVSRTLPKFWYEQGAAIGTAAQCAATLCEFLDAGADELVLHGSAPRQMGPLTVELRKRLAARAA
;
A
#
# COMPACT_ATOMS: atom_id res chain seq x y z
N MET A 1 -24.27 -6.67 12.49
CA MET A 1 -24.63 -7.30 11.19
C MET A 1 -23.94 -8.66 11.15
N SER A 2 -24.70 -9.72 10.91
CA SER A 2 -24.16 -11.10 10.90
C SER A 2 -23.10 -11.25 9.81
N SER A 3 -21.92 -11.75 10.19
CA SER A 3 -20.78 -12.04 9.28
C SER A 3 -21.00 -13.27 8.40
N SER A 4 -22.22 -13.81 8.36
CA SER A 4 -22.55 -15.06 7.69
C SER A 4 -23.05 -14.90 6.24
N GLU A 5 -23.22 -13.67 5.74
CA GLU A 5 -23.60 -13.44 4.34
C GLU A 5 -22.38 -13.54 3.42
N PRO A 6 -22.43 -14.33 2.33
CA PRO A 6 -21.29 -14.55 1.45
C PRO A 6 -20.67 -13.24 0.89
N GLY A 7 -21.50 -12.26 0.56
CA GLY A 7 -21.02 -10.96 0.09
C GLY A 7 -20.31 -10.13 1.17
N ALA A 8 -20.72 -10.25 2.44
CA ALA A 8 -20.07 -9.56 3.54
C ALA A 8 -18.71 -10.18 3.88
N GLN A 9 -18.60 -11.50 3.86
CA GLN A 9 -17.35 -12.22 4.07
C GLN A 9 -16.37 -11.92 2.94
N ALA A 10 -16.80 -11.99 1.67
CA ALA A 10 -15.97 -11.67 0.52
C ALA A 10 -15.51 -10.20 0.51
N LEU A 11 -16.36 -9.25 0.96
CA LEU A 11 -15.95 -7.85 1.14
C LEU A 11 -14.82 -7.75 2.17
N PHE A 12 -14.96 -8.40 3.31
CA PHE A 12 -13.94 -8.41 4.36
C PHE A 12 -12.62 -9.02 3.90
N GLU A 13 -12.64 -10.10 3.14
CA GLU A 13 -11.43 -10.79 2.68
C GLU A 13 -10.70 -10.05 1.55
N LYS A 14 -11.43 -9.28 0.74
CA LYS A 14 -10.93 -8.73 -0.53
C LYS A 14 -10.74 -7.23 -0.56
N PHE A 15 -11.16 -6.50 0.48
CA PHE A 15 -11.10 -5.04 0.46
C PHE A 15 -10.58 -4.48 1.78
N GLY A 16 -9.52 -3.71 1.68
CA GLY A 16 -8.99 -2.86 2.74
C GLY A 16 -9.00 -1.40 2.34
N THR A 17 -8.49 -0.53 3.20
CA THR A 17 -8.37 0.90 2.91
C THR A 17 -7.17 1.55 3.56
N TYR A 18 -6.60 2.57 2.92
CA TYR A 18 -5.70 3.49 3.60
C TYR A 18 -6.48 4.43 4.52
N ILE A 19 -6.01 4.57 5.75
CA ILE A 19 -6.44 5.64 6.65
C ILE A 19 -5.51 6.86 6.51
N LEU A 20 -6.00 8.04 6.89
CA LEU A 20 -5.30 9.32 6.74
C LEU A 20 -4.83 9.60 5.30
N PRO A 21 -5.71 9.53 4.29
CA PRO A 21 -5.32 9.78 2.92
C PRO A 21 -4.87 11.23 2.70
N GLY A 22 -3.70 11.42 2.08
CA GLY A 22 -3.19 12.75 1.76
C GLY A 22 -2.42 13.42 2.91
N ARG A 23 -2.47 14.76 2.95
CA ARG A 23 -1.89 15.58 4.04
C ARG A 23 -2.83 15.58 5.23
N VAL A 24 -2.29 15.31 6.41
CA VAL A 24 -3.06 15.26 7.65
C VAL A 24 -2.25 15.92 8.75
N SER A 25 -2.84 16.93 9.41
CA SER A 25 -2.28 17.57 10.59
C SER A 25 -2.78 16.95 11.90
N ASP A 26 -3.92 16.26 11.86
CA ASP A 26 -4.51 15.58 13.01
C ASP A 26 -4.50 14.05 12.80
N PRO A 27 -3.57 13.32 13.43
CA PRO A 27 -3.48 11.87 13.32
C PRO A 27 -4.62 11.12 14.02
N VAL A 28 -5.31 11.76 14.96
CA VAL A 28 -6.45 11.16 15.70
C VAL A 28 -7.61 10.78 14.75
N ARG A 29 -7.76 11.54 13.66
CA ARG A 29 -8.74 11.20 12.60
C ARG A 29 -8.53 9.80 12.03
N GLY A 30 -7.29 9.31 11.96
CA GLY A 30 -6.98 7.98 11.48
C GLY A 30 -7.56 6.88 12.36
N LEU A 31 -7.66 7.11 13.64
CA LEU A 31 -8.25 6.17 14.58
C LEU A 31 -9.76 6.03 14.32
N ALA A 32 -10.47 7.14 14.13
CA ALA A 32 -11.88 7.13 13.76
C ALA A 32 -12.11 6.50 12.36
N GLU A 33 -11.20 6.76 11.41
CA GLU A 33 -11.25 6.15 10.07
C GLU A 33 -11.06 4.62 10.14
N ALA A 34 -10.21 4.10 11.03
CA ALA A 34 -10.02 2.66 11.21
C ALA A 34 -11.27 1.99 11.80
N VAL A 35 -11.89 2.60 12.80
CA VAL A 35 -13.16 2.13 13.37
C VAL A 35 -14.28 2.15 12.32
N GLU A 36 -14.36 3.20 11.52
CA GLU A 36 -15.33 3.31 10.44
C GLU A 36 -15.11 2.27 9.34
N ALA A 37 -13.84 2.00 8.96
CA ALA A 37 -13.50 0.96 8.00
C ALA A 37 -14.02 -0.42 8.47
N GLU A 38 -13.80 -0.76 9.73
CA GLU A 38 -14.34 -1.99 10.33
C GLU A 38 -15.87 -2.01 10.33
N ARG A 39 -16.51 -0.88 10.67
CA ARG A 39 -17.98 -0.75 10.73
C ARG A 39 -18.63 -0.97 9.36
N ILE A 40 -18.05 -0.45 8.29
CA ILE A 40 -18.57 -0.62 6.93
C ILE A 40 -18.19 -1.97 6.31
N GLY A 41 -17.41 -2.80 7.01
CA GLY A 41 -17.09 -4.18 6.65
C GLY A 41 -15.83 -4.37 5.80
N LEU A 42 -14.92 -3.39 5.77
CA LEU A 42 -13.61 -3.57 5.17
C LEU A 42 -12.73 -4.47 6.06
N GLY A 43 -11.84 -5.24 5.44
CA GLY A 43 -11.06 -6.27 6.11
C GLY A 43 -9.68 -5.85 6.58
N SER A 44 -9.17 -4.71 6.10
CA SER A 44 -7.86 -4.22 6.53
C SER A 44 -7.75 -2.70 6.48
N VAL A 45 -6.89 -2.17 7.34
CA VAL A 45 -6.48 -0.76 7.34
C VAL A 45 -4.98 -0.66 7.12
N TRP A 46 -4.58 0.30 6.27
CA TRP A 46 -3.21 0.50 5.83
C TRP A 46 -2.72 1.88 6.23
N ILE A 47 -1.54 1.95 6.78
CA ILE A 47 -0.95 3.17 7.35
C ILE A 47 0.36 3.45 6.62
N SER A 48 0.41 4.57 5.87
CA SER A 48 1.65 5.01 5.20
C SER A 48 2.61 5.63 6.20
N GLU A 49 3.91 5.36 6.06
CA GLU A 49 4.93 6.09 6.82
C GLU A 49 5.10 7.52 6.30
N ARG A 50 4.94 8.47 7.19
CA ARG A 50 5.22 9.90 6.99
C ARG A 50 5.83 10.46 8.26
N TYR A 51 6.99 11.04 8.20
CA TYR A 51 7.83 11.38 9.36
C TYR A 51 7.20 12.32 10.40
N ALA A 52 6.19 13.11 10.02
CA ALA A 52 5.60 14.07 10.94
C ALA A 52 4.39 13.50 11.72
N THR A 53 3.36 13.05 11.01
CA THR A 53 2.05 12.72 11.63
C THR A 53 1.61 11.28 11.43
N LYS A 54 2.36 10.50 10.66
CA LYS A 54 2.01 9.11 10.33
C LYS A 54 3.19 8.18 10.66
N GLU A 55 3.53 8.12 11.94
CA GLU A 55 4.43 7.10 12.43
C GLU A 55 3.65 5.78 12.56
N PRO A 56 3.98 4.77 11.75
CA PRO A 56 3.11 3.61 11.56
C PRO A 56 3.06 2.68 12.77
N ALA A 57 4.13 2.55 13.57
CA ALA A 57 4.11 1.69 14.74
C ALA A 57 3.19 2.24 15.84
N VAL A 58 3.27 3.55 16.09
CA VAL A 58 2.42 4.24 17.07
C VAL A 58 0.95 4.17 16.66
N LEU A 59 0.66 4.51 15.41
CA LEU A 59 -0.72 4.46 14.89
C LEU A 59 -1.28 3.04 14.86
N SER A 60 -0.48 2.05 14.45
CA SER A 60 -0.91 0.65 14.46
C SER A 60 -1.24 0.14 15.85
N GLY A 61 -0.43 0.52 16.86
CA GLY A 61 -0.70 0.19 18.26
C GLY A 61 -2.03 0.78 18.73
N ALA A 62 -2.29 2.05 18.45
CA ALA A 62 -3.55 2.69 18.80
C ALA A 62 -4.76 2.05 18.08
N VAL A 63 -4.65 1.79 16.78
CA VAL A 63 -5.70 1.14 15.98
C VAL A 63 -6.01 -0.26 16.49
N SER A 64 -4.99 -1.03 16.91
CA SER A 64 -5.17 -2.40 17.41
C SER A 64 -6.09 -2.50 18.61
N GLN A 65 -6.12 -1.46 19.45
CA GLN A 65 -6.94 -1.40 20.65
C GLN A 65 -8.38 -0.90 20.39
N LEU A 66 -8.61 -0.26 19.25
CA LEU A 66 -9.92 0.31 18.89
C LEU A 66 -10.70 -0.56 17.90
N THR A 67 -10.06 -1.57 17.32
CA THR A 67 -10.63 -2.47 16.31
C THR A 67 -10.50 -3.93 16.74
N GLN A 68 -11.42 -4.79 16.29
CA GLN A 68 -11.48 -6.18 16.73
C GLN A 68 -11.16 -7.18 15.60
N ARG A 69 -11.43 -6.83 14.34
CA ARG A 69 -11.39 -7.76 13.21
C ARG A 69 -10.48 -7.34 12.07
N VAL A 70 -10.42 -6.04 11.77
CA VAL A 70 -9.61 -5.56 10.63
C VAL A 70 -8.14 -5.87 10.80
N GLY A 71 -7.52 -6.38 9.75
CA GLY A 71 -6.08 -6.48 9.64
C GLY A 71 -5.44 -5.09 9.68
N ILE A 72 -4.26 -4.97 10.27
CA ILE A 72 -3.54 -3.70 10.41
C ILE A 72 -2.23 -3.81 9.64
N CYS A 73 -2.02 -2.96 8.65
CA CYS A 73 -0.81 -2.96 7.84
C CYS A 73 -0.03 -1.65 8.04
N GLY A 74 1.08 -1.74 8.76
CA GLY A 74 1.98 -0.60 9.00
C GLY A 74 3.10 -0.56 7.97
N THR A 75 3.19 0.53 7.18
CA THR A 75 4.29 0.73 6.22
C THR A 75 5.54 1.22 6.92
N MET A 76 6.67 0.56 6.72
CA MET A 76 7.96 0.94 7.28
C MET A 76 9.05 0.99 6.20
N TYR A 77 9.80 2.09 6.16
CA TYR A 77 10.97 2.18 5.28
C TYR A 77 12.14 1.39 5.86
N ALA A 78 12.48 0.26 5.26
CA ALA A 78 13.56 -0.61 5.71
C ALA A 78 14.93 0.10 5.79
N THR A 79 15.13 1.16 5.01
CA THR A 79 16.39 1.91 4.98
C THR A 79 16.62 2.78 6.23
N VAL A 80 15.55 3.27 6.88
CA VAL A 80 15.65 4.15 8.06
C VAL A 80 15.43 3.41 9.38
N ARG A 81 15.16 2.11 9.33
CA ARG A 81 14.85 1.31 10.52
C ARG A 81 15.91 0.25 10.78
N ASN A 82 16.19 0.03 12.05
CA ASN A 82 17.02 -1.08 12.48
C ASN A 82 16.19 -2.38 12.42
N PRO A 83 16.68 -3.48 11.82
CA PRO A 83 15.93 -4.72 11.67
C PRO A 83 15.55 -5.37 13.01
N VAL A 84 16.42 -5.26 14.03
CA VAL A 84 16.15 -5.80 15.38
C VAL A 84 14.99 -5.06 16.04
N VAL A 85 15.01 -3.72 15.98
CA VAL A 85 13.94 -2.89 16.52
C VAL A 85 12.65 -3.13 15.76
N THR A 86 12.71 -3.27 14.43
CA THR A 86 11.54 -3.58 13.61
C THR A 86 10.97 -4.96 13.94
N ALA A 87 11.80 -5.96 14.13
CA ALA A 87 11.37 -7.29 14.55
C ALA A 87 10.65 -7.25 15.93
N SER A 88 11.18 -6.47 16.87
CA SER A 88 10.55 -6.26 18.18
C SER A 88 9.18 -5.57 18.06
N VAL A 89 9.08 -4.48 17.28
CA VAL A 89 7.81 -3.80 17.00
C VAL A 89 6.78 -4.76 16.41
N CYS A 90 7.16 -5.55 15.41
CA CYS A 90 6.27 -6.50 14.76
C CYS A 90 5.79 -7.61 15.71
N ASN A 91 6.68 -8.13 16.53
CA ASN A 91 6.33 -9.15 17.51
C ASN A 91 5.35 -8.63 18.58
N LEU A 92 5.59 -7.42 19.09
CA LEU A 92 4.66 -6.76 20.02
C LEU A 92 3.32 -6.44 19.33
N MET A 93 3.35 -6.00 18.08
CA MET A 93 2.12 -5.72 17.32
C MET A 93 1.27 -6.97 17.07
N GLN A 94 1.88 -8.15 16.88
CA GLN A 94 1.12 -9.42 16.81
C GLN A 94 0.37 -9.69 18.11
N ALA A 95 1.04 -9.54 19.25
CA ALA A 95 0.41 -9.70 20.55
C ALA A 95 -0.75 -8.71 20.77
N LEU A 96 -0.51 -7.41 20.53
CA LEU A 96 -1.48 -6.35 20.74
C LEU A 96 -2.70 -6.44 19.81
N SER A 97 -2.52 -6.96 18.62
CA SER A 97 -3.57 -7.05 17.60
C SER A 97 -4.23 -8.43 17.53
N ALA A 98 -3.84 -9.40 18.35
CA ALA A 98 -4.27 -10.80 18.21
C ALA A 98 -4.06 -11.31 16.76
N ASP A 99 -2.79 -11.30 16.33
CA ASP A 99 -2.29 -11.80 15.04
C ASP A 99 -2.85 -11.11 13.78
N ARG A 100 -3.37 -9.88 13.93
CA ARG A 100 -3.93 -9.11 12.81
C ARG A 100 -2.91 -8.17 12.12
N PHE A 101 -1.68 -8.06 12.63
CA PHE A 101 -0.69 -7.14 12.09
C PHE A 101 0.02 -7.72 10.85
N ARG A 102 0.30 -6.86 9.88
CA ARG A 102 1.14 -7.13 8.69
C ARG A 102 2.18 -6.03 8.57
N LEU A 103 3.41 -6.39 8.25
CA LEU A 103 4.47 -5.43 7.99
C LEU A 103 4.52 -5.11 6.50
N LEU A 104 4.27 -3.87 6.11
CA LEU A 104 4.53 -3.40 4.76
C LEU A 104 5.92 -2.77 4.70
N LEU A 105 6.85 -3.42 4.03
CA LEU A 105 8.17 -2.86 3.76
C LEU A 105 8.14 -1.99 2.52
N ALA A 106 8.73 -0.80 2.63
CA ALA A 106 8.93 0.11 1.52
C ALA A 106 10.41 0.43 1.37
N ARG A 107 10.87 0.51 0.11
CA ARG A 107 12.25 0.90 -0.20
C ARG A 107 12.46 2.42 -0.13
N GLY A 108 11.38 3.18 -0.23
CA GLY A 108 11.41 4.63 -0.32
C GLY A 108 11.93 5.15 -1.68
N VAL A 109 11.73 6.43 -1.92
CA VAL A 109 12.22 7.11 -3.11
C VAL A 109 13.54 7.79 -2.78
N ALA A 110 14.59 7.54 -3.56
CA ALA A 110 15.97 7.91 -3.26
C ALA A 110 16.16 9.39 -2.86
N TRP A 111 15.57 10.31 -3.62
CA TRP A 111 15.70 11.73 -3.32
C TRP A 111 14.98 12.14 -2.01
N HIS A 112 13.84 11.51 -1.69
CA HIS A 112 13.13 11.75 -0.44
C HIS A 112 13.92 11.21 0.77
N LEU A 113 14.52 10.04 0.62
CA LEU A 113 15.40 9.47 1.65
C LEU A 113 16.64 10.35 1.89
N ALA A 114 17.17 10.96 0.83
CA ALA A 114 18.30 11.89 0.95
C ALA A 114 17.97 13.11 1.83
N THR A 115 16.71 13.58 1.85
CA THR A 115 16.29 14.70 2.71
C THR A 115 16.37 14.38 4.21
N ILE A 116 16.42 13.12 4.57
CA ILE A 116 16.55 12.63 5.96
C ILE A 116 17.89 11.91 6.19
N GLY A 117 18.86 12.12 5.29
CA GLY A 117 20.20 11.56 5.43
C GLY A 117 20.28 10.05 5.27
N SER A 118 19.30 9.42 4.62
CA SER A 118 19.27 7.96 4.46
C SER A 118 19.58 7.55 3.01
N PRO A 119 20.47 6.55 2.79
CA PRO A 119 20.74 6.02 1.46
C PRO A 119 19.59 5.11 0.99
N PRO A 120 19.41 4.91 -0.33
CA PRO A 120 18.52 3.89 -0.85
C PRO A 120 18.91 2.50 -0.38
N ILE A 121 17.92 1.65 -0.09
CA ILE A 121 18.18 0.25 0.25
C ILE A 121 18.36 -0.60 -1.03
N THR A 122 19.41 -1.43 -1.05
CA THR A 122 19.61 -2.45 -2.10
C THR A 122 18.74 -3.67 -1.82
N PHE A 123 18.48 -4.49 -2.84
CA PHE A 123 17.76 -5.75 -2.65
C PHE A 123 18.53 -6.74 -1.76
N ALA A 124 19.86 -6.79 -1.87
CA ALA A 124 20.69 -7.61 -0.99
C ALA A 124 20.52 -7.20 0.48
N ARG A 125 20.58 -5.89 0.78
CA ARG A 125 20.35 -5.38 2.13
C ARG A 125 18.92 -5.67 2.63
N LEU A 126 17.94 -5.60 1.75
CA LEU A 126 16.54 -5.92 2.08
C LEU A 126 16.33 -7.41 2.35
N ALA A 127 17.00 -8.30 1.59
CA ALA A 127 16.98 -9.75 1.84
C ALA A 127 17.56 -10.09 3.22
N ASP A 128 18.72 -9.52 3.55
CA ASP A 128 19.32 -9.71 4.88
C ASP A 128 18.42 -9.16 6.00
N PHE A 129 17.77 -8.01 5.76
CA PHE A 129 16.81 -7.40 6.70
C PHE A 129 15.65 -8.35 7.00
N ILE A 130 15.03 -8.91 5.96
CA ILE A 130 13.92 -9.87 6.08
C ILE A 130 14.39 -11.16 6.76
N SER A 131 15.52 -11.71 6.32
CA SER A 131 16.09 -12.94 6.89
C SER A 131 16.38 -12.79 8.37
N LEU A 132 17.00 -11.67 8.78
CA LEU A 132 17.30 -11.42 10.19
C LEU A 132 16.03 -11.34 11.04
N MET A 133 14.98 -10.67 10.56
CA MET A 133 13.70 -10.62 11.28
C MET A 133 13.07 -12.00 11.45
N HIS A 134 13.04 -12.82 10.40
CA HIS A 134 12.48 -14.18 10.48
C HIS A 134 13.22 -15.03 11.52
N ARG A 135 14.55 -14.97 11.55
CA ARG A 135 15.37 -15.69 12.53
C ARG A 135 15.11 -15.24 13.95
N LEU A 136 14.95 -13.93 14.17
CA LEU A 136 14.60 -13.37 15.47
C LEU A 136 13.20 -13.81 15.93
N TRP A 137 12.21 -13.80 15.03
CA TRP A 137 10.85 -14.29 15.31
C TRP A 137 10.81 -15.81 15.57
N ALA A 138 11.71 -16.58 14.95
CA ALA A 138 11.89 -17.99 15.29
C ALA A 138 12.49 -18.23 16.68
N GLY A 139 13.00 -17.18 17.33
CA GLY A 139 13.62 -17.25 18.65
C GLY A 139 15.09 -17.64 18.62
N GLU A 140 15.72 -17.56 17.43
CA GLU A 140 17.15 -17.86 17.30
C GLU A 140 18.01 -16.82 18.03
N THR A 141 19.15 -17.28 18.59
CA THR A 141 20.27 -16.41 18.93
C THR A 141 21.08 -16.16 17.68
N VAL A 142 21.00 -14.95 17.13
CA VAL A 142 21.58 -14.62 15.84
C VAL A 142 22.92 -13.92 16.01
N ASN A 143 23.98 -14.50 15.42
CA ASN A 143 25.22 -13.82 15.14
C ASN A 143 25.19 -13.35 13.69
N TYR A 144 25.24 -12.05 13.47
CA TYR A 144 25.22 -11.46 12.13
C TYR A 144 26.33 -10.46 11.97
N GLN A 145 27.10 -10.59 10.90
CA GLN A 145 28.04 -9.57 10.46
C GLN A 145 27.90 -9.41 8.95
N GLY A 146 27.54 -8.23 8.51
CA GLY A 146 27.27 -7.99 7.09
C GLY A 146 26.81 -6.58 6.79
N ILE A 147 26.09 -6.43 5.69
CA ILE A 147 25.64 -5.15 5.13
C ILE A 147 24.69 -4.35 6.06
N LEU A 148 24.07 -5.01 7.05
CA LEU A 148 23.20 -4.37 8.05
C LEU A 148 23.98 -3.89 9.28
N GLY A 149 25.25 -4.28 9.44
CA GLY A 149 26.06 -4.03 10.60
C GLY A 149 26.57 -5.29 11.27
N SER A 150 26.85 -5.22 12.57
CA SER A 150 27.28 -6.35 13.39
C SER A 150 26.32 -6.50 14.57
N PHE A 151 25.74 -7.68 14.72
CA PHE A 151 24.82 -8.03 15.81
C PHE A 151 25.32 -9.32 16.48
N PRO A 152 26.19 -9.23 17.52
CA PRO A 152 26.69 -10.40 18.21
C PRO A 152 25.63 -10.95 19.17
N ALA A 153 25.28 -12.23 19.00
CA ALA A 153 24.39 -12.98 19.89
C ALA A 153 23.04 -12.29 20.22
N ILE A 154 22.45 -11.61 19.23
CA ILE A 154 21.14 -10.95 19.41
C ILE A 154 20.00 -11.96 19.42
N GLN A 155 19.05 -11.82 20.34
CA GLN A 155 17.86 -12.65 20.46
C GLN A 155 16.67 -11.81 20.99
N LEU A 156 15.46 -12.16 20.58
CA LEU A 156 14.23 -11.68 21.23
C LEU A 156 13.86 -12.67 22.35
N THR A 157 14.28 -12.36 23.59
CA THR A 157 14.13 -13.28 24.73
C THR A 157 12.69 -13.38 25.23
N ASP A 158 12.00 -12.24 25.34
CA ASP A 158 10.62 -12.14 25.84
C ASP A 158 9.66 -11.92 24.68
N ARG A 159 9.67 -12.83 23.69
CA ARG A 159 8.88 -12.70 22.49
C ARG A 159 7.45 -13.26 22.66
N TYR A 160 6.50 -12.68 21.99
CA TYR A 160 5.20 -13.30 21.76
C TYR A 160 5.36 -14.56 20.90
N VAL A 161 4.79 -15.67 21.37
CA VAL A 161 4.90 -16.98 20.73
C VAL A 161 3.62 -17.24 19.88
N GLY A 162 3.44 -16.41 18.88
CA GLY A 162 2.40 -16.54 17.86
C GLY A 162 3.01 -16.61 16.47
N PRO A 163 2.19 -16.62 15.42
CA PRO A 163 2.67 -16.58 14.05
C PRO A 163 3.43 -15.29 13.78
N PRO A 164 4.54 -15.32 13.03
CA PRO A 164 5.21 -14.10 12.62
C PRO A 164 4.29 -13.26 11.73
N PRO A 165 4.39 -11.91 11.78
CA PRO A 165 3.58 -11.09 10.91
C PRO A 165 3.99 -11.29 9.45
N PRO A 166 3.02 -11.40 8.51
CA PRO A 166 3.34 -11.45 7.09
C PRO A 166 4.09 -10.19 6.66
N ILE A 167 5.10 -10.37 5.81
CA ILE A 167 5.88 -9.28 5.21
C ILE A 167 5.36 -9.03 3.79
N VAL A 168 4.88 -7.81 3.55
CA VAL A 168 4.44 -7.33 2.24
C VAL A 168 5.44 -6.30 1.72
N LEU A 169 5.79 -6.33 0.43
CA LEU A 169 6.69 -5.35 -0.18
C LEU A 169 5.92 -4.41 -1.11
N THR A 170 6.18 -3.10 -1.04
CA THR A 170 5.71 -2.18 -2.10
C THR A 170 6.54 -2.36 -3.36
N ALA A 171 5.90 -2.59 -4.51
CA ALA A 171 6.60 -2.81 -5.77
C ALA A 171 5.87 -2.21 -6.98
N ILE A 172 6.65 -1.82 -8.00
CA ILE A 172 6.17 -1.39 -9.31
C ILE A 172 6.89 -2.17 -10.41
N GLY A 173 8.20 -2.01 -10.53
CA GLY A 173 9.00 -2.56 -11.61
C GLY A 173 9.38 -4.04 -11.43
N PRO A 174 9.82 -4.71 -12.51
CA PRO A 174 10.01 -6.16 -12.54
C PRO A 174 11.02 -6.69 -11.52
N LYS A 175 12.06 -5.93 -11.19
CA LYS A 175 13.06 -6.35 -10.18
C LYS A 175 12.44 -6.44 -8.78
N ALA A 176 11.60 -5.46 -8.42
CA ALA A 176 10.93 -5.44 -7.12
C ALA A 176 9.83 -6.51 -7.02
N LEU A 177 9.10 -6.74 -8.11
CA LEU A 177 8.07 -7.78 -8.20
C LEU A 177 8.67 -9.18 -8.05
N LYS A 178 9.79 -9.46 -8.75
CA LYS A 178 10.52 -10.73 -8.59
C LYS A 178 11.02 -10.93 -7.17
N PHE A 179 11.66 -9.91 -6.60
CA PHE A 179 12.12 -9.96 -5.22
C PHE A 179 10.98 -10.22 -4.23
N ALA A 180 9.80 -9.61 -4.42
CA ALA A 180 8.65 -9.89 -3.58
C ALA A 180 8.20 -11.36 -3.66
N GLY A 181 8.15 -11.94 -4.87
CA GLY A 181 7.86 -13.36 -5.06
C GLY A 181 8.86 -14.29 -4.38
N GLU A 182 10.13 -13.94 -4.43
CA GLU A 182 11.23 -14.74 -3.86
C GLU A 182 11.30 -14.67 -2.33
N HIS A 183 10.97 -13.52 -1.70
CA HIS A 183 11.32 -13.25 -0.31
C HIS A 183 10.16 -12.79 0.60
N CYS A 184 9.00 -12.41 0.04
CA CYS A 184 7.91 -11.81 0.83
C CYS A 184 6.64 -12.67 0.82
N ASP A 185 5.74 -12.42 1.77
CA ASP A 185 4.43 -13.09 1.86
C ASP A 185 3.38 -12.39 1.00
N GLY A 186 3.71 -11.21 0.49
CA GLY A 186 2.86 -10.49 -0.43
C GLY A 186 3.54 -9.30 -1.08
N VAL A 187 2.86 -8.73 -2.06
CA VAL A 187 3.27 -7.51 -2.74
C VAL A 187 2.12 -6.52 -2.78
N LEU A 188 2.39 -5.25 -2.45
CA LEU A 188 1.46 -4.15 -2.68
C LEU A 188 1.84 -3.44 -3.96
N LEU A 189 1.00 -3.57 -4.99
CA LEU A 189 1.12 -2.86 -6.24
C LEU A 189 0.75 -1.38 -6.08
N HIS A 190 1.39 -0.54 -6.87
CA HIS A 190 1.26 0.90 -6.81
C HIS A 190 -0.11 1.39 -7.34
N PRO A 191 -0.64 2.55 -6.88
CA PRO A 191 -1.76 3.20 -7.53
C PRO A 191 -1.50 3.51 -9.01
N PHE A 192 -2.58 3.64 -9.77
CA PHE A 192 -2.54 3.91 -11.23
C PHE A 192 -1.88 2.80 -12.06
N ILE A 193 -1.85 1.57 -11.56
CA ILE A 193 -1.59 0.39 -12.37
C ILE A 193 -2.94 -0.11 -12.90
N SER A 194 -3.08 -0.26 -14.21
CA SER A 194 -4.30 -0.76 -14.87
C SER A 194 -4.54 -2.25 -14.59
N ALA A 195 -5.74 -2.76 -14.88
CA ALA A 195 -6.04 -4.18 -14.73
C ALA A 195 -5.04 -5.08 -15.50
N ASN A 196 -4.61 -4.68 -16.70
CA ASN A 196 -3.55 -5.40 -17.42
C ASN A 196 -2.21 -5.34 -16.71
N GLY A 197 -1.84 -4.18 -16.17
CA GLY A 197 -0.62 -4.02 -15.37
C GLY A 197 -0.65 -4.91 -14.11
N VAL A 198 -1.80 -5.00 -13.43
CA VAL A 198 -2.00 -5.92 -12.28
C VAL A 198 -1.82 -7.36 -12.70
N ARG A 199 -2.44 -7.81 -13.81
CA ARG A 199 -2.32 -9.19 -14.33
C ARG A 199 -0.87 -9.55 -14.63
N ASN A 200 -0.14 -8.67 -15.31
CA ASN A 200 1.26 -8.88 -15.64
C ASN A 200 2.15 -8.89 -14.38
N SER A 201 1.88 -8.01 -13.43
CA SER A 201 2.61 -7.95 -12.15
C SER A 201 2.38 -9.21 -11.32
N ALA A 202 1.13 -9.65 -11.18
CA ALA A 202 0.78 -10.89 -10.47
C ALA A 202 1.46 -12.11 -11.08
N LYS A 203 1.48 -12.20 -12.40
CA LYS A 203 2.20 -13.27 -13.13
C LYS A 203 3.69 -13.28 -12.77
N LEU A 204 4.36 -12.12 -12.85
CA LEU A 204 5.80 -12.01 -12.53
C LEU A 204 6.11 -12.42 -11.09
N VAL A 205 5.27 -12.04 -10.13
CA VAL A 205 5.44 -12.39 -8.71
C VAL A 205 5.30 -13.89 -8.51
N ARG A 206 4.25 -14.50 -9.06
CA ARG A 206 3.97 -15.94 -8.93
C ARG A 206 5.05 -16.80 -9.59
N GLU A 207 5.49 -16.43 -10.80
CA GLU A 207 6.61 -17.10 -11.47
C GLU A 207 7.93 -16.98 -10.70
N ALA A 208 8.17 -15.86 -10.00
CA ALA A 208 9.36 -15.69 -9.18
C ALA A 208 9.28 -16.56 -7.91
N ALA A 209 8.12 -16.65 -7.27
CA ALA A 209 7.88 -17.55 -6.14
C ALA A 209 8.12 -19.02 -6.53
N GLU A 210 7.56 -19.46 -7.64
CA GLU A 210 7.74 -20.82 -8.15
C GLU A 210 9.22 -21.15 -8.42
N ARG A 211 9.94 -20.23 -9.09
CA ARG A 211 11.40 -20.41 -9.32
C ARG A 211 12.21 -20.47 -8.04
N ALA A 212 11.76 -19.81 -6.98
CA ALA A 212 12.37 -19.88 -5.65
C ALA A 212 11.94 -21.10 -4.83
N GLY A 213 11.15 -22.01 -5.40
CA GLY A 213 10.65 -23.22 -4.70
C GLY A 213 9.54 -22.91 -3.68
N ARG A 214 8.88 -21.75 -3.79
CA ARG A 214 7.76 -21.36 -2.93
C ARG A 214 6.43 -21.61 -3.63
N ASP A 215 5.37 -21.82 -2.85
CA ASP A 215 4.01 -21.89 -3.39
C ASP A 215 3.61 -20.52 -3.97
N PRO A 216 3.35 -20.39 -5.29
CA PRO A 216 2.92 -19.15 -5.90
C PRO A 216 1.59 -18.61 -5.33
N GLY A 217 0.71 -19.51 -4.86
CA GLY A 217 -0.57 -19.17 -4.25
C GLY A 217 -0.45 -18.56 -2.84
N ALA A 218 0.67 -18.81 -2.15
CA ALA A 218 0.93 -18.26 -0.82
C ALA A 218 1.35 -16.79 -0.85
N VAL A 219 1.83 -16.28 -2.00
CA VAL A 219 2.26 -14.87 -2.14
C VAL A 219 1.07 -14.01 -2.56
N ARG A 220 0.50 -13.25 -1.63
CA ARG A 220 -0.68 -12.41 -1.87
C ARG A 220 -0.38 -11.18 -2.72
N ILE A 221 -1.26 -10.90 -3.66
CA ILE A 221 -1.22 -9.71 -4.52
C ILE A 221 -2.20 -8.68 -3.98
N TYR A 222 -1.69 -7.64 -3.35
CA TYR A 222 -2.45 -6.47 -2.93
C TYR A 222 -2.34 -5.39 -4.02
N HIS A 223 -3.43 -4.71 -4.32
CA HIS A 223 -3.38 -3.58 -5.25
C HIS A 223 -3.95 -2.32 -4.59
N ASN A 224 -3.11 -1.28 -4.50
CA ASN A 224 -3.54 0.03 -4.03
C ASN A 224 -4.23 0.77 -5.17
N ILE A 225 -5.52 1.09 -5.00
CA ILE A 225 -6.32 1.75 -6.03
C ILE A 225 -6.97 3.03 -5.52
N ILE A 226 -6.88 4.08 -6.33
CA ILE A 226 -7.57 5.34 -6.02
C ILE A 226 -9.06 5.16 -6.30
N VAL A 227 -9.89 5.53 -5.32
CA VAL A 227 -11.35 5.46 -5.42
C VAL A 227 -11.98 6.82 -5.14
N ALA A 228 -12.97 7.18 -5.95
CA ALA A 228 -13.72 8.43 -5.84
C ALA A 228 -15.21 8.17 -6.13
N PRO A 229 -15.93 7.41 -5.23
CA PRO A 229 -17.33 7.03 -5.44
C PRO A 229 -18.26 8.20 -5.09
N ASP A 230 -19.23 8.48 -5.96
CA ASP A 230 -20.30 9.46 -5.77
C ASP A 230 -19.83 10.87 -5.36
N LEU A 231 -18.60 11.24 -5.73
CA LEU A 231 -18.06 12.57 -5.41
C LEU A 231 -18.54 13.61 -6.43
N PRO A 232 -18.72 14.87 -6.00
CA PRO A 232 -18.84 15.98 -6.94
C PRO A 232 -17.63 16.04 -7.88
N ARG A 233 -17.83 16.42 -9.13
CA ARG A 233 -16.81 16.38 -10.19
C ARG A 233 -15.48 17.03 -9.78
N GLU A 234 -15.51 18.19 -9.16
CA GLU A 234 -14.31 18.90 -8.73
C GLU A 234 -13.56 18.13 -7.62
N GLU A 235 -14.29 17.54 -6.67
CA GLU A 235 -13.70 16.70 -5.63
C GLU A 235 -13.12 15.41 -6.21
N GLU A 236 -13.80 14.80 -7.17
CA GLU A 236 -13.32 13.62 -7.91
C GLU A 236 -11.99 13.95 -8.63
N GLU A 237 -11.96 15.04 -9.42
CA GLU A 237 -10.74 15.50 -10.12
C GLU A 237 -9.59 15.77 -9.11
N ALA A 238 -9.89 16.38 -7.97
CA ALA A 238 -8.89 16.64 -6.93
C ALA A 238 -8.36 15.33 -6.29
N VAL A 239 -9.26 14.41 -5.94
CA VAL A 239 -8.90 13.12 -5.30
C VAL A 239 -8.06 12.28 -6.24
N VAL A 240 -8.44 12.14 -7.50
CA VAL A 240 -7.79 11.29 -8.49
C VAL A 240 -6.59 12.01 -9.12
N GLY A 241 -6.83 13.16 -9.74
CA GLY A 241 -5.81 13.91 -10.47
C GLY A 241 -4.72 14.47 -9.55
N GLY A 242 -5.10 15.10 -8.43
CA GLY A 242 -4.13 15.62 -7.47
C GLY A 242 -3.24 14.54 -6.86
N ARG A 243 -3.76 13.32 -6.69
CA ARG A 243 -2.94 12.18 -6.24
C ARG A 243 -2.03 11.67 -7.36
N ALA A 244 -2.51 11.61 -8.59
CA ALA A 244 -1.71 11.19 -9.74
C ALA A 244 -0.48 12.09 -9.92
N ILE A 245 -0.64 13.41 -9.83
CA ILE A 245 0.47 14.35 -9.97
C ILE A 245 1.58 14.07 -8.95
N THR A 246 1.24 13.72 -7.71
CA THR A 246 2.23 13.37 -6.68
C THR A 246 3.17 12.25 -7.11
N TYR A 247 2.68 11.30 -7.88
CA TYR A 247 3.47 10.16 -8.34
C TYR A 247 4.14 10.41 -9.70
N PHE A 248 3.40 10.92 -10.67
CA PHE A 248 3.88 11.10 -12.03
C PHE A 248 4.91 12.22 -12.18
N GLN A 249 4.95 13.17 -11.25
CA GLN A 249 5.95 14.26 -11.27
C GLN A 249 7.38 13.75 -11.07
N VAL A 250 7.56 12.62 -10.34
CA VAL A 250 8.88 12.12 -9.97
C VAL A 250 9.58 11.48 -11.18
N PRO A 251 10.74 12.00 -11.62
CA PRO A 251 11.47 11.42 -12.74
C PRO A 251 11.84 9.95 -12.50
N GLY A 252 11.70 9.12 -13.52
CA GLY A 252 11.90 7.68 -13.46
C GLY A 252 10.73 6.91 -12.83
N TYR A 253 10.03 7.51 -11.87
CA TYR A 253 8.91 6.86 -11.19
C TYR A 253 7.63 6.90 -12.01
N GLY A 254 7.31 8.07 -12.58
CA GLY A 254 6.18 8.23 -13.50
C GLY A 254 6.35 7.38 -14.77
N GLU A 255 7.55 7.33 -15.32
CA GLU A 255 7.90 6.49 -16.48
C GLU A 255 7.71 5.01 -16.18
N MET A 256 8.11 4.55 -14.99
CA MET A 256 7.92 3.15 -14.57
C MET A 256 6.44 2.78 -14.47
N ILE A 257 5.58 3.67 -13.97
CA ILE A 257 4.13 3.45 -13.95
C ILE A 257 3.58 3.38 -15.38
N ALA A 258 4.00 4.30 -16.25
CA ALA A 258 3.59 4.28 -17.65
C ALA A 258 4.04 2.98 -18.36
N GLU A 259 5.27 2.54 -18.15
CA GLU A 259 5.82 1.30 -18.72
C GLU A 259 5.03 0.06 -18.30
N VAL A 260 4.72 -0.09 -17.01
CA VAL A 260 3.93 -1.24 -16.50
C VAL A 260 2.54 -1.30 -17.12
N ASN A 261 1.97 -0.15 -17.48
CA ASN A 261 0.67 -0.03 -18.12
C ASN A 261 0.73 -0.10 -19.66
N GLY A 262 1.91 -0.04 -20.25
CA GLY A 262 2.07 0.11 -21.70
C GLY A 262 1.63 1.47 -22.22
N TRP A 263 1.67 2.52 -21.40
CA TRP A 263 1.31 3.88 -21.77
C TRP A 263 2.51 4.64 -22.36
N ASP A 264 2.24 5.52 -23.33
CA ASP A 264 3.24 6.48 -23.80
C ASP A 264 3.59 7.48 -22.68
N ALA A 265 4.85 7.54 -22.28
CA ALA A 265 5.33 8.40 -21.22
C ALA A 265 5.51 9.88 -21.63
N SER A 266 5.36 10.23 -22.91
CA SER A 266 5.56 11.61 -23.42
C SER A 266 4.73 12.68 -22.70
N PRO A 267 3.47 12.42 -22.23
CA PRO A 267 2.70 13.39 -21.47
C PRO A 267 3.36 13.85 -20.16
N LEU A 268 4.26 13.04 -19.58
CA LEU A 268 4.95 13.38 -18.34
C LEU A 268 5.86 14.61 -18.50
N GLN A 269 6.47 14.81 -19.67
CA GLN A 269 7.29 15.99 -19.94
C GLN A 269 6.46 17.27 -19.89
N ARG A 270 5.28 17.25 -20.52
CA ARG A 270 4.34 18.37 -20.53
C ARG A 270 3.84 18.70 -19.13
N MET A 271 3.49 17.68 -18.35
CA MET A 271 3.06 17.82 -16.97
C MET A 271 4.18 18.42 -16.09
N ARG A 272 5.43 17.95 -16.23
CA ARG A 272 6.58 18.49 -15.48
C ARG A 272 6.97 19.89 -15.87
N ALA A 273 6.71 20.28 -17.12
CA ALA A 273 6.90 21.66 -17.60
C ALA A 273 5.84 22.65 -17.11
N HIS A 274 4.74 22.17 -16.52
CA HIS A 274 3.73 23.05 -15.95
C HIS A 274 4.34 23.94 -14.85
N PRO A 275 4.06 25.26 -14.83
CA PRO A 275 4.73 26.21 -13.92
C PRO A 275 4.69 25.81 -12.44
N GLN A 276 3.57 25.25 -11.96
CA GLN A 276 3.45 24.79 -10.57
C GLN A 276 4.41 23.64 -10.26
N ILE A 277 4.63 22.72 -11.20
CA ILE A 277 5.53 21.57 -10.99
C ILE A 277 6.98 21.97 -11.15
N ALA A 278 7.28 22.79 -12.17
CA ALA A 278 8.65 23.30 -12.40
C ALA A 278 9.16 24.13 -11.18
N ALA A 279 8.29 24.82 -10.50
CA ALA A 279 8.63 25.62 -9.31
C ALA A 279 8.86 24.82 -8.02
N LEU A 280 8.63 23.49 -8.01
CA LEU A 280 8.70 22.68 -6.79
C LEU A 280 10.11 22.49 -6.22
N GLY A 281 11.15 22.67 -7.05
CA GLY A 281 12.54 22.54 -6.59
C GLY A 281 12.86 21.17 -5.98
N GLY A 282 12.21 20.10 -6.47
CA GLY A 282 12.37 18.73 -5.95
C GLY A 282 11.42 18.33 -4.83
N LYS A 283 10.55 19.22 -4.36
CA LYS A 283 9.51 18.87 -3.37
C LYS A 283 8.40 18.03 -4.02
N LEU A 284 7.74 17.18 -3.23
CA LEU A 284 6.51 16.51 -3.70
C LEU A 284 5.37 17.53 -3.83
N ALA A 285 4.56 17.38 -4.87
CA ALA A 285 3.41 18.25 -5.10
C ALA A 285 2.44 18.26 -3.92
N ASP A 286 2.23 17.12 -3.26
CA ASP A 286 1.36 17.02 -2.07
C ASP A 286 1.97 17.64 -0.80
N GLN A 287 3.24 18.01 -0.82
CA GLN A 287 3.88 18.80 0.25
C GLN A 287 3.71 20.31 0.05
N ALA A 288 3.61 20.74 -1.22
CA ALA A 288 3.53 22.16 -1.58
C ALA A 288 2.08 22.62 -1.81
N PHE A 289 1.23 21.77 -2.38
CA PHE A 289 -0.11 22.11 -2.83
C PHE A 289 -1.17 21.20 -2.21
N THR A 290 -2.40 21.71 -2.10
CA THR A 290 -3.59 20.90 -1.87
C THR A 290 -3.97 20.15 -3.14
N ARG A 291 -4.76 19.10 -3.02
CA ARG A 291 -5.26 18.34 -4.20
C ARG A 291 -6.08 19.24 -5.14
N MET A 292 -6.87 20.16 -4.61
CA MET A 292 -7.64 21.13 -5.40
C MET A 292 -6.74 22.02 -6.27
N GLN A 293 -5.62 22.48 -5.74
CA GLN A 293 -4.65 23.29 -6.49
C GLN A 293 -3.92 22.53 -7.61
N LEU A 294 -3.99 21.22 -7.61
CA LEU A 294 -3.35 20.37 -8.62
C LEU A 294 -4.28 19.93 -9.77
N ILE A 295 -5.54 20.37 -9.77
CA ILE A 295 -6.52 19.98 -10.80
C ILE A 295 -6.04 20.41 -12.19
N ASP A 296 -5.60 21.65 -12.37
CA ASP A 296 -5.15 22.14 -13.68
C ASP A 296 -3.90 21.39 -14.18
N VAL A 297 -2.97 21.13 -13.29
CA VAL A 297 -1.82 20.27 -13.61
C VAL A 297 -2.27 18.87 -14.05
N SER A 298 -3.23 18.28 -13.33
CA SER A 298 -3.70 16.93 -13.64
C SER A 298 -4.33 16.81 -15.02
N ARG A 299 -4.95 17.86 -15.52
CA ARG A 299 -5.54 17.93 -16.88
C ARG A 299 -4.53 17.89 -18.01
N THR A 300 -3.23 18.03 -17.71
CA THR A 300 -2.14 17.85 -18.69
C THR A 300 -1.86 16.38 -19.01
N LEU A 301 -2.29 15.46 -18.15
CA LEU A 301 -2.17 14.02 -18.37
C LEU A 301 -3.40 13.46 -19.12
N PRO A 302 -3.25 12.37 -19.86
CA PRO A 302 -4.36 11.76 -20.58
C PRO A 302 -5.45 11.23 -19.64
N LYS A 303 -6.71 11.53 -19.94
CA LYS A 303 -7.87 11.12 -19.14
C LYS A 303 -7.93 9.60 -18.95
N PHE A 304 -7.59 8.82 -19.97
CA PHE A 304 -7.63 7.37 -19.91
C PHE A 304 -6.66 6.76 -18.87
N TRP A 305 -5.60 7.48 -18.47
CA TRP A 305 -4.72 7.03 -17.37
C TRP A 305 -5.48 6.95 -16.04
N TYR A 306 -6.39 7.91 -15.84
CA TYR A 306 -7.25 7.91 -14.66
C TYR A 306 -8.33 6.85 -14.74
N GLU A 307 -8.97 6.73 -15.92
CA GLU A 307 -10.05 5.77 -16.18
C GLU A 307 -9.57 4.32 -16.06
N GLN A 308 -8.32 4.02 -16.47
CA GLN A 308 -7.74 2.70 -16.37
C GLN A 308 -7.06 2.41 -15.02
N GLY A 309 -6.62 3.45 -14.30
CA GLY A 309 -5.81 3.31 -13.09
C GLY A 309 -6.52 3.69 -11.78
N ALA A 310 -7.80 4.03 -11.82
CA ALA A 310 -8.61 4.41 -10.67
C ALA A 310 -10.07 3.95 -10.82
N ALA A 311 -10.81 3.87 -9.71
CA ALA A 311 -12.24 3.62 -9.73
C ALA A 311 -12.99 4.93 -9.45
N ILE A 312 -13.65 5.47 -10.45
CA ILE A 312 -14.29 6.79 -10.46
C ILE A 312 -15.75 6.72 -10.94
N GLY A 313 -16.57 7.69 -10.52
CA GLY A 313 -17.98 7.78 -10.87
C GLY A 313 -18.92 7.36 -9.76
N THR A 314 -20.07 6.76 -10.11
CA THR A 314 -21.03 6.28 -9.09
C THR A 314 -20.46 5.10 -8.29
N ALA A 315 -20.98 4.87 -7.09
CA ALA A 315 -20.61 3.70 -6.27
C ALA A 315 -20.75 2.38 -7.07
N ALA A 316 -21.79 2.26 -7.90
CA ALA A 316 -22.01 1.09 -8.74
C ALA A 316 -20.94 0.95 -9.85
N GLN A 317 -20.52 2.06 -10.47
CA GLN A 317 -19.43 2.07 -11.45
C GLN A 317 -18.08 1.74 -10.79
N CYS A 318 -17.78 2.38 -9.67
CA CYS A 318 -16.58 2.05 -8.90
C CYS A 318 -16.53 0.57 -8.50
N ALA A 319 -17.64 0.01 -8.02
CA ALA A 319 -17.71 -1.40 -7.67
C ALA A 319 -17.49 -2.34 -8.88
N ALA A 320 -17.97 -1.97 -10.07
CA ALA A 320 -17.70 -2.71 -11.30
C ALA A 320 -16.19 -2.72 -11.62
N THR A 321 -15.58 -1.54 -11.70
CA THR A 321 -14.14 -1.37 -11.94
C THR A 321 -13.29 -2.15 -10.92
N LEU A 322 -13.64 -2.08 -9.62
CA LEU A 322 -12.92 -2.80 -8.58
C LEU A 322 -12.98 -4.33 -8.78
N CYS A 323 -14.11 -4.85 -9.25
CA CYS A 323 -14.21 -6.27 -9.58
C CYS A 323 -13.29 -6.68 -10.73
N GLU A 324 -13.05 -5.81 -11.73
CA GLU A 324 -12.12 -6.08 -12.84
C GLU A 324 -10.68 -6.25 -12.34
N PHE A 325 -10.28 -5.51 -11.32
CA PHE A 325 -8.95 -5.67 -10.70
C PHE A 325 -8.80 -6.98 -9.91
N LEU A 326 -9.87 -7.45 -9.26
CA LEU A 326 -9.88 -8.79 -8.66
C LEU A 326 -9.75 -9.87 -9.76
N ASP A 327 -10.45 -9.72 -10.89
CA ASP A 327 -10.36 -10.63 -12.03
C ASP A 327 -8.98 -10.58 -12.72
N ALA A 328 -8.29 -9.47 -12.59
CA ALA A 328 -6.90 -9.32 -13.04
C ALA A 328 -5.89 -10.04 -12.14
N GLY A 329 -6.30 -10.58 -11.01
CA GLY A 329 -5.48 -11.42 -10.12
C GLY A 329 -5.00 -10.73 -8.86
N ALA A 330 -5.59 -9.59 -8.48
CA ALA A 330 -5.42 -9.03 -7.15
C ALA A 330 -6.20 -9.89 -6.14
N ASP A 331 -5.57 -10.27 -5.03
CA ASP A 331 -6.20 -11.00 -3.94
C ASP A 331 -6.96 -10.07 -2.98
N GLU A 332 -6.46 -8.84 -2.81
CA GLU A 332 -7.07 -7.80 -1.98
C GLU A 332 -6.83 -6.42 -2.61
N LEU A 333 -7.87 -5.58 -2.64
CA LEU A 333 -7.79 -4.20 -3.09
C LEU A 333 -7.73 -3.25 -1.89
N VAL A 334 -6.73 -2.39 -1.90
CA VAL A 334 -6.51 -1.38 -0.85
C VAL A 334 -7.01 -0.04 -1.37
N LEU A 335 -8.20 0.34 -0.93
CA LEU A 335 -8.87 1.55 -1.38
C LEU A 335 -8.15 2.80 -0.85
N HIS A 336 -7.89 3.76 -1.71
CA HIS A 336 -7.18 4.98 -1.37
C HIS A 336 -7.81 6.19 -2.06
N GLY A 337 -7.63 7.38 -1.51
CA GLY A 337 -8.18 8.61 -2.09
C GLY A 337 -9.35 9.15 -1.29
N SER A 338 -10.50 8.51 -1.31
CA SER A 338 -11.62 8.79 -0.40
C SER A 338 -11.35 8.23 1.00
N ALA A 339 -11.92 8.85 2.01
CA ALA A 339 -11.87 8.34 3.39
C ALA A 339 -12.98 7.29 3.63
N PRO A 340 -12.83 6.38 4.61
CA PRO A 340 -13.83 5.35 4.92
C PRO A 340 -15.26 5.87 5.06
N ARG A 341 -15.46 7.04 5.66
CA ARG A 341 -16.79 7.67 5.80
C ARG A 341 -17.50 7.97 4.47
N GLN A 342 -16.75 8.07 3.37
CA GLN A 342 -17.26 8.32 2.01
C GLN A 342 -17.54 7.01 1.25
N MET A 343 -17.13 5.86 1.78
CA MET A 343 -17.18 4.57 1.09
C MET A 343 -18.42 3.72 1.42
N GLY A 344 -19.31 4.17 2.29
CA GLY A 344 -20.50 3.43 2.69
C GLY A 344 -21.34 2.92 1.50
N PRO A 345 -21.77 3.79 0.56
CA PRO A 345 -22.50 3.35 -0.63
C PRO A 345 -21.71 2.35 -1.50
N LEU A 346 -20.40 2.57 -1.66
CA LEU A 346 -19.52 1.67 -2.41
C LEU A 346 -19.49 0.26 -1.79
N THR A 347 -19.38 0.15 -0.45
CA THR A 347 -19.36 -1.16 0.19
C THR A 347 -20.67 -1.91 0.08
N VAL A 348 -21.81 -1.21 -0.02
CA VAL A 348 -23.11 -1.81 -0.31
C VAL A 348 -23.14 -2.43 -1.71
N GLU A 349 -22.68 -1.68 -2.73
CA GLU A 349 -22.62 -2.18 -4.10
C GLU A 349 -21.63 -3.34 -4.27
N LEU A 350 -20.48 -3.27 -3.59
CA LEU A 350 -19.50 -4.36 -3.58
C LEU A 350 -20.10 -5.66 -3.00
N ARG A 351 -20.80 -5.58 -1.86
CA ARG A 351 -21.46 -6.78 -1.26
C ARG A 351 -22.43 -7.43 -2.21
N LYS A 352 -23.30 -6.65 -2.90
CA LYS A 352 -24.24 -7.15 -3.90
C LYS A 352 -23.54 -7.89 -5.02
N ARG A 353 -22.49 -7.26 -5.60
CA ARG A 353 -21.72 -7.85 -6.71
C ARG A 353 -20.96 -9.11 -6.30
N LEU A 354 -20.33 -9.10 -5.12
CA LEU A 354 -19.60 -10.25 -4.60
C LEU A 354 -20.52 -11.42 -4.28
N ALA A 355 -21.71 -11.15 -3.73
CA ALA A 355 -22.72 -12.19 -3.50
C ALA A 355 -23.20 -12.82 -4.81
N ALA A 356 -23.46 -12.00 -5.86
CA ALA A 356 -23.85 -12.49 -7.18
C ALA A 356 -22.77 -13.29 -7.91
N ARG A 357 -21.50 -13.13 -7.54
CA ARG A 357 -20.37 -13.91 -8.10
C ARG A 357 -20.13 -15.23 -7.37
N ALA A 358 -20.64 -15.36 -6.16
CA ALA A 358 -20.52 -16.58 -5.35
C ALA A 358 -21.72 -17.53 -5.55
N ALA A 359 -22.82 -17.04 -6.14
CA ALA A 359 -24.01 -17.83 -6.52
C ALA A 359 -23.86 -18.47 -7.89
#